data_4600264f5801e6f060d78752be194c51
#
_entry.id   4600264f5801e6f060d78752be194c51
#
_cell.length_a   1.000
_cell.length_b   1.000
_cell.length_c   1.000
_cell.angle_alpha   90.00
_cell.angle_beta   90.00
_cell.angle_gamma   90.00
#
_symmetry.space_group_name_H-M   'P 1'
#
loop_
_entity.id
_entity.type
_entity.pdbx_description
1 polymer ?
#
loop_
_entity_poly.entity_id
_entity_poly.type
_entity_poly.pdbx_seq_one_letter_code
_entity_poly.pdbx_strand_id
1 'polypeptide(L)'
;MQQDNLDRLKKAEADFFDQIADIRTSKSEQIAMEADIRRATKYIPQRGEKRFLIDPKMTEILEGGARDEYIKWVSHKPGSRVLDIGCGSGWLALELALNGCHVDAYDISPKAIALARKMLEENPYKEGFGSVTYHLEDVSELNLGVDKYDAVSGWSAFHHMPDVPVFMERVFHALKPGGIVATMDDMPRGRLEQGLEYFFEFILPTYSLSYPQKIGTVFNLLTGKRKYREEIFSPMEEAKHSAVDEIADVFNNKFEVILSLRHNAFVGTPVMRISGSDGFRYAAARVVVGIDRFLCKLGIVRGFERVMVARKKA
;
A
#
# COMPACT_ATOMS: atom_id res chain seq x y z
N MET A 1 8.78 -0.38 -25.93
CA MET A 1 8.90 -1.83 -25.65
C MET A 1 8.11 -2.56 -26.74
N GLN A 2 8.63 -3.64 -27.32
CA GLN A 2 7.84 -4.39 -28.31
C GLN A 2 6.65 -5.06 -27.61
N GLN A 3 5.47 -5.14 -28.26
CA GLN A 3 4.21 -5.63 -27.67
C GLN A 3 4.37 -7.02 -27.02
N ASP A 4 5.02 -7.96 -27.72
CA ASP A 4 5.25 -9.32 -27.19
C ASP A 4 6.02 -9.32 -25.84
N ASN A 5 6.94 -8.38 -25.64
CA ASN A 5 7.68 -8.27 -24.40
C ASN A 5 6.82 -7.67 -23.28
N LEU A 6 5.96 -6.73 -23.62
CA LEU A 6 4.99 -6.14 -22.67
C LEU A 6 3.99 -7.18 -22.19
N ASP A 7 3.46 -8.00 -23.09
CA ASP A 7 2.48 -9.05 -22.77
C ASP A 7 3.08 -10.11 -21.84
N ARG A 8 4.36 -10.51 -22.11
CA ARG A 8 5.09 -11.40 -21.22
C ARG A 8 5.31 -10.80 -19.82
N LEU A 9 5.64 -9.52 -19.78
CA LEU A 9 5.87 -8.82 -18.51
C LEU A 9 4.57 -8.70 -17.69
N LYS A 10 3.45 -8.37 -18.32
CA LYS A 10 2.13 -8.33 -17.68
C LYS A 10 1.70 -9.70 -17.13
N LYS A 11 1.97 -10.76 -17.89
CA LYS A 11 1.72 -12.13 -17.42
C LYS A 11 2.58 -12.48 -16.21
N ALA A 12 3.86 -12.16 -16.24
CA ALA A 12 4.76 -12.39 -15.12
C ALA A 12 4.35 -11.59 -13.87
N GLU A 13 3.82 -10.39 -14.06
CA GLU A 13 3.25 -9.54 -13.01
C GLU A 13 2.02 -10.18 -12.38
N ALA A 14 1.07 -10.66 -13.19
CA ALA A 14 -0.11 -11.38 -12.69
C ALA A 14 0.28 -12.65 -11.92
N ASP A 15 1.23 -13.45 -12.45
CA ASP A 15 1.74 -14.65 -11.78
C ASP A 15 2.44 -14.33 -10.45
N PHE A 16 3.14 -13.19 -10.36
CA PHE A 16 3.77 -12.71 -9.12
C PHE A 16 2.72 -12.38 -8.06
N PHE A 17 1.68 -11.61 -8.40
CA PHE A 17 0.60 -11.27 -7.46
C PHE A 17 -0.29 -12.47 -7.11
N ASP A 18 -0.43 -13.44 -7.99
CA ASP A 18 -1.06 -14.74 -7.68
C ASP A 18 -0.27 -15.48 -6.59
N GLN A 19 1.07 -15.47 -6.64
CA GLN A 19 1.90 -16.06 -5.59
C GLN A 19 1.76 -15.29 -4.27
N ILE A 20 1.68 -13.97 -4.30
CA ILE A 20 1.41 -13.16 -3.10
C ILE A 20 0.04 -13.50 -2.50
N ALA A 21 -1.00 -13.65 -3.32
CA ALA A 21 -2.32 -14.06 -2.87
C ALA A 21 -2.30 -15.47 -2.24
N ASP A 22 -1.58 -16.42 -2.83
CA ASP A 22 -1.38 -17.77 -2.27
C ASP A 22 -0.67 -17.73 -0.91
N ILE A 23 0.38 -16.89 -0.77
CA ILE A 23 1.10 -16.74 0.50
C ILE A 23 0.17 -16.17 1.57
N ARG A 24 -0.63 -15.18 1.22
CA ARG A 24 -1.64 -14.60 2.13
C ARG A 24 -2.65 -15.63 2.57
N THR A 25 -3.20 -16.41 1.63
CA THR A 25 -4.22 -17.43 1.89
C THR A 25 -3.66 -18.64 2.65
N SER A 26 -2.47 -19.14 2.30
CA SER A 26 -1.88 -20.34 2.91
C SER A 26 -1.45 -20.14 4.36
N LYS A 27 -1.10 -18.93 4.74
CA LYS A 27 -0.69 -18.63 6.13
C LYS A 27 -1.86 -18.42 7.10
N SER A 28 -3.02 -18.10 6.62
CA SER A 28 -4.38 -18.21 7.16
C SER A 28 -5.30 -17.33 6.30
N GLU A 29 -6.29 -17.92 5.70
CA GLU A 29 -7.34 -17.19 4.98
C GLU A 29 -7.93 -16.07 5.82
N GLN A 30 -8.19 -16.36 7.09
CA GLN A 30 -8.74 -15.45 8.06
C GLN A 30 -7.88 -14.18 8.22
N ILE A 31 -6.57 -14.31 8.19
CA ILE A 31 -5.64 -13.21 8.41
C ILE A 31 -5.59 -12.21 7.27
N ALA A 32 -5.54 -12.71 6.03
CA ALA A 32 -5.56 -11.84 4.86
C ALA A 32 -6.84 -11.01 4.84
N MET A 33 -7.97 -11.66 5.17
CA MET A 33 -9.28 -10.99 5.20
C MET A 33 -9.36 -9.91 6.25
N GLU A 34 -8.88 -10.17 7.44
CA GLU A 34 -9.08 -9.29 8.61
C GLU A 34 -8.10 -8.12 8.67
N ALA A 35 -6.86 -8.33 8.24
CA ALA A 35 -5.90 -7.24 8.11
C ALA A 35 -6.33 -6.22 7.06
N ASP A 36 -7.03 -6.69 6.03
CA ASP A 36 -7.48 -5.88 4.92
C ASP A 36 -8.81 -5.17 5.17
N ILE A 37 -9.64 -5.64 6.11
CA ILE A 37 -10.97 -5.06 6.40
C ILE A 37 -11.07 -4.72 7.89
N ARG A 38 -10.25 -3.83 8.36
CA ARG A 38 -10.14 -3.50 9.80
C ARG A 38 -11.41 -2.97 10.44
N ARG A 39 -12.23 -2.26 9.72
CA ARG A 39 -13.53 -1.79 10.19
C ARG A 39 -14.61 -2.85 10.05
N ALA A 40 -14.47 -3.70 9.04
CA ALA A 40 -15.43 -4.76 8.74
C ALA A 40 -15.22 -5.99 9.61
N THR A 41 -14.04 -6.20 10.18
CA THR A 41 -13.74 -7.33 11.02
C THR A 41 -13.31 -6.89 12.42
N LYS A 42 -13.91 -7.47 13.44
CA LYS A 42 -13.49 -7.30 14.84
C LYS A 42 -12.36 -8.29 15.16
N TYR A 43 -11.34 -8.32 14.34
CA TYR A 43 -10.25 -9.27 14.54
C TYR A 43 -9.45 -8.97 15.79
N ILE A 44 -9.29 -10.00 16.60
CA ILE A 44 -8.41 -10.00 17.75
C ILE A 44 -7.31 -11.01 17.45
N PRO A 45 -6.04 -10.59 17.25
CA PRO A 45 -4.94 -11.50 17.01
C PRO A 45 -4.88 -12.56 18.13
N GLN A 46 -4.84 -13.84 17.76
CA GLN A 46 -4.68 -14.90 18.77
C GLN A 46 -3.25 -14.84 19.33
N ARG A 47 -3.16 -14.86 20.67
CA ARG A 47 -1.87 -14.86 21.38
C ARG A 47 -1.04 -16.07 20.95
N GLY A 48 0.21 -15.83 20.53
CA GLY A 48 1.18 -16.88 20.20
C GLY A 48 1.43 -17.08 18.72
N GLU A 49 0.66 -16.46 17.83
CA GLU A 49 0.96 -16.48 16.41
C GLU A 49 2.10 -15.51 16.10
N LYS A 50 3.19 -16.01 15.53
CA LYS A 50 4.37 -15.21 15.09
C LYS A 50 4.05 -14.37 13.84
N ARG A 51 2.92 -13.68 13.81
CA ARG A 51 2.41 -13.03 12.61
C ARG A 51 2.45 -11.53 12.78
N PHE A 52 3.48 -10.95 12.23
CA PHE A 52 3.84 -9.55 12.35
C PHE A 52 2.89 -8.60 11.64
N LEU A 53 2.14 -9.10 10.67
CA LEU A 53 1.27 -8.30 9.81
C LEU A 53 -0.15 -8.12 10.37
N ILE A 54 -0.43 -8.64 11.58
CA ILE A 54 -1.82 -8.81 12.05
C ILE A 54 -2.06 -8.21 13.43
N ASP A 55 -1.24 -7.29 13.84
CA ASP A 55 -1.59 -6.47 15.00
C ASP A 55 -2.29 -5.20 14.48
N PRO A 56 -3.64 -5.14 14.49
CA PRO A 56 -4.38 -4.00 13.93
C PRO A 56 -3.98 -2.69 14.59
N LYS A 57 -3.62 -2.74 15.87
CA LYS A 57 -3.20 -1.56 16.60
C LYS A 57 -1.79 -1.12 16.23
N MET A 58 -0.92 -2.05 15.92
CA MET A 58 0.41 -1.74 15.40
C MET A 58 0.33 -1.14 13.99
N THR A 59 -0.48 -1.72 13.13
CA THR A 59 -0.78 -1.19 11.78
C THR A 59 -1.40 0.20 11.86
N GLU A 60 -2.31 0.42 12.81
CA GLU A 60 -2.89 1.74 13.07
C GLU A 60 -1.84 2.78 13.47
N ILE A 61 -0.87 2.40 14.31
CA ILE A 61 0.22 3.29 14.71
C ILE A 61 1.12 3.64 13.52
N LEU A 62 1.43 2.65 12.67
CA LEU A 62 2.28 2.83 11.49
C LEU A 62 1.61 3.68 10.41
N GLU A 63 0.45 3.25 9.96
CA GLU A 63 -0.17 3.72 8.72
C GLU A 63 -1.43 4.57 8.96
N GLY A 64 -2.09 4.42 10.12
CA GLY A 64 -3.44 4.90 10.35
C GLY A 64 -3.68 6.33 9.91
N GLY A 65 -2.80 7.26 10.28
CA GLY A 65 -2.98 8.66 9.92
C GLY A 65 -2.92 8.95 8.42
N ALA A 66 -1.98 8.35 7.70
CA ALA A 66 -1.84 8.53 6.25
C ALA A 66 -2.98 7.86 5.49
N ARG A 67 -3.33 6.63 5.91
CA ARG A 67 -4.43 5.88 5.32
C ARG A 67 -5.78 6.53 5.58
N ASP A 68 -6.04 7.03 6.78
CA ASP A 68 -7.30 7.69 7.11
C ASP A 68 -7.49 8.96 6.30
N GLU A 69 -6.44 9.76 6.11
CA GLU A 69 -6.50 10.93 5.21
C GLU A 69 -6.73 10.50 3.74
N TYR A 70 -6.08 9.44 3.27
CA TYR A 70 -6.32 8.90 1.94
C TYR A 70 -7.78 8.50 1.73
N ILE A 71 -8.33 7.66 2.61
CA ILE A 71 -9.71 7.18 2.54
C ILE A 71 -10.70 8.34 2.63
N LYS A 72 -10.49 9.28 3.53
CA LYS A 72 -11.30 10.48 3.71
C LYS A 72 -11.41 11.30 2.42
N TRP A 73 -10.30 11.48 1.70
CA TRP A 73 -10.32 12.23 0.44
C TRP A 73 -10.98 11.46 -0.70
N VAL A 74 -10.73 10.16 -0.83
CA VAL A 74 -11.33 9.33 -1.87
C VAL A 74 -12.83 9.15 -1.65
N SER A 75 -13.26 8.99 -0.38
CA SER A 75 -14.67 8.82 0.01
C SER A 75 -15.33 10.11 0.52
N HIS A 76 -14.85 11.28 0.07
CA HIS A 76 -15.27 12.57 0.58
C HIS A 76 -16.77 12.85 0.44
N LYS A 77 -17.45 12.13 -0.44
CA LYS A 77 -18.89 12.28 -0.69
C LYS A 77 -19.55 10.91 -0.81
N PRO A 78 -20.52 10.58 0.06
CA PRO A 78 -21.33 9.36 -0.08
C PRO A 78 -22.02 9.31 -1.45
N GLY A 79 -22.12 8.12 -2.04
CA GLY A 79 -22.64 7.91 -3.39
C GLY A 79 -21.64 8.22 -4.50
N SER A 80 -20.39 8.59 -4.16
CA SER A 80 -19.33 8.79 -5.16
C SER A 80 -19.06 7.51 -5.93
N ARG A 81 -18.85 7.65 -7.24
CA ARG A 81 -18.35 6.57 -8.08
C ARG A 81 -16.83 6.59 -8.10
N VAL A 82 -16.22 5.52 -7.64
CA VAL A 82 -14.76 5.39 -7.49
C VAL A 82 -14.25 4.29 -8.40
N LEU A 83 -13.12 4.56 -9.07
CA LEU A 83 -12.30 3.56 -9.74
C LEU A 83 -11.15 3.18 -8.80
N ASP A 84 -11.03 1.91 -8.43
CA ASP A 84 -9.94 1.37 -7.65
C ASP A 84 -9.02 0.52 -8.51
N ILE A 85 -7.75 0.95 -8.65
CA ILE A 85 -6.75 0.39 -9.57
C ILE A 85 -5.82 -0.51 -8.77
N GLY A 86 -5.59 -1.75 -9.25
CA GLY A 86 -4.77 -2.72 -8.55
C GLY A 86 -5.37 -3.06 -7.18
N CYS A 87 -6.65 -3.40 -7.15
CA CYS A 87 -7.40 -3.56 -5.90
C CYS A 87 -6.93 -4.73 -5.02
N GLY A 88 -6.09 -5.62 -5.56
CA GLY A 88 -5.59 -6.79 -4.84
C GLY A 88 -6.70 -7.63 -4.21
N SER A 89 -6.57 -7.93 -2.93
CA SER A 89 -7.59 -8.63 -2.14
C SER A 89 -8.84 -7.81 -1.80
N GLY A 90 -8.95 -6.56 -2.27
CA GLY A 90 -10.17 -5.76 -2.20
C GLY A 90 -10.39 -4.98 -0.91
N TRP A 91 -9.41 -4.89 -0.01
CA TRP A 91 -9.57 -4.22 1.27
C TRP A 91 -9.96 -2.74 1.13
N LEU A 92 -9.30 -2.01 0.20
CA LEU A 92 -9.56 -0.59 -0.01
C LEU A 92 -10.94 -0.38 -0.64
N ALA A 93 -11.30 -1.18 -1.65
CA ALA A 93 -12.61 -1.13 -2.27
C ALA A 93 -13.74 -1.34 -1.25
N LEU A 94 -13.56 -2.27 -0.30
CA LEU A 94 -14.51 -2.51 0.78
C LEU A 94 -14.57 -1.33 1.77
N GLU A 95 -13.43 -0.76 2.17
CA GLU A 95 -13.39 0.43 3.03
C GLU A 95 -14.09 1.63 2.38
N LEU A 96 -13.89 1.84 1.09
CA LEU A 96 -14.58 2.90 0.35
C LEU A 96 -16.09 2.66 0.26
N ALA A 97 -16.49 1.42 0.03
CA ALA A 97 -17.90 1.06 0.01
C ALA A 97 -18.57 1.16 1.40
N LEU A 98 -17.84 0.89 2.50
CA LEU A 98 -18.30 1.15 3.88
C LEU A 98 -18.55 2.64 4.13
N ASN A 99 -17.87 3.52 3.40
CA ASN A 99 -18.13 4.96 3.42
C ASN A 99 -19.21 5.40 2.39
N GLY A 100 -19.97 4.44 1.83
CA GLY A 100 -21.09 4.69 0.92
C GLY A 100 -20.70 4.92 -0.55
N CYS A 101 -19.46 4.63 -0.96
CA CYS A 101 -19.02 4.75 -2.35
C CYS A 101 -19.50 3.57 -3.21
N HIS A 102 -19.64 3.81 -4.52
CA HIS A 102 -19.83 2.78 -5.55
C HIS A 102 -18.49 2.54 -6.26
N VAL A 103 -17.88 1.39 -6.05
CA VAL A 103 -16.50 1.10 -6.46
C VAL A 103 -16.46 0.13 -7.63
N ASP A 104 -15.85 0.57 -8.76
CA ASP A 104 -15.42 -0.30 -9.84
C ASP A 104 -13.93 -0.64 -9.57
N ALA A 105 -13.61 -1.88 -9.18
CA ALA A 105 -12.29 -2.31 -8.71
C ALA A 105 -11.65 -3.30 -9.69
N TYR A 106 -10.42 -3.03 -10.11
CA TYR A 106 -9.71 -3.77 -11.16
C TYR A 106 -8.40 -4.36 -10.64
N ASP A 107 -8.13 -5.61 -11.03
CA ASP A 107 -6.84 -6.26 -10.81
C ASP A 107 -6.56 -7.29 -11.92
N ILE A 108 -5.27 -7.57 -12.18
CA ILE A 108 -4.84 -8.56 -13.18
C ILE A 108 -4.66 -9.96 -12.59
N SER A 109 -4.64 -10.11 -11.25
CA SER A 109 -4.46 -11.38 -10.55
C SER A 109 -5.79 -12.10 -10.35
N PRO A 110 -6.01 -13.27 -10.97
CA PRO A 110 -7.22 -14.08 -10.77
C PRO A 110 -7.43 -14.47 -9.31
N LYS A 111 -6.34 -14.79 -8.58
CA LYS A 111 -6.42 -15.22 -7.18
C LYS A 111 -6.73 -14.06 -6.24
N ALA A 112 -6.16 -12.90 -6.50
CA ALA A 112 -6.49 -11.68 -5.75
C ALA A 112 -7.97 -11.34 -5.91
N ILE A 113 -8.51 -11.34 -7.13
CA ILE A 113 -9.94 -11.09 -7.40
C ILE A 113 -10.84 -12.16 -6.77
N ALA A 114 -10.45 -13.44 -6.80
CA ALA A 114 -11.21 -14.49 -6.13
C ALA A 114 -11.30 -14.25 -4.62
N LEU A 115 -10.19 -13.86 -3.99
CA LEU A 115 -10.15 -13.51 -2.58
C LEU A 115 -11.00 -12.27 -2.30
N ALA A 116 -10.90 -11.22 -3.12
CA ALA A 116 -11.67 -9.99 -2.96
C ALA A 116 -13.20 -10.24 -3.03
N ARG A 117 -13.64 -11.09 -3.94
CA ARG A 117 -15.06 -11.50 -4.04
C ARG A 117 -15.51 -12.26 -2.80
N LYS A 118 -14.69 -13.20 -2.30
CA LYS A 118 -14.96 -13.91 -1.05
C LYS A 118 -15.13 -12.94 0.12
N MET A 119 -14.23 -11.97 0.26
CA MET A 119 -14.29 -10.95 1.31
C MET A 119 -15.57 -10.09 1.22
N LEU A 120 -16.00 -9.75 0.01
CA LEU A 120 -17.25 -9.01 -0.20
C LEU A 120 -18.47 -9.85 0.22
N GLU A 121 -18.50 -11.14 -0.11
CA GLU A 121 -19.58 -12.06 0.29
C GLU A 121 -19.67 -12.20 1.81
N GLU A 122 -18.53 -12.35 2.47
CA GLU A 122 -18.41 -12.54 3.91
C GLU A 122 -18.51 -11.23 4.72
N ASN A 123 -18.51 -10.06 4.05
CA ASN A 123 -18.60 -8.77 4.74
C ASN A 123 -19.88 -8.67 5.58
N PRO A 124 -19.75 -8.52 6.91
CA PRO A 124 -20.90 -8.45 7.81
C PRO A 124 -21.60 -7.08 7.83
N TYR A 125 -20.97 -6.05 7.31
CA TYR A 125 -21.45 -4.67 7.37
C TYR A 125 -22.22 -4.32 6.11
N LYS A 126 -23.53 -4.23 6.23
CA LYS A 126 -24.43 -3.97 5.09
C LYS A 126 -25.12 -2.61 5.18
N GLU A 127 -25.26 -2.06 6.39
CA GLU A 127 -25.91 -0.76 6.59
C GLU A 127 -25.03 0.38 6.10
N GLY A 128 -25.56 1.22 5.24
CA GLY A 128 -24.83 2.34 4.63
C GLY A 128 -23.76 1.93 3.62
N PHE A 129 -23.62 0.63 3.35
CA PHE A 129 -22.66 0.10 2.38
C PHE A 129 -23.08 0.48 0.96
N GLY A 130 -22.16 1.05 0.20
CA GLY A 130 -22.36 1.37 -1.21
C GLY A 130 -22.39 0.10 -2.08
N SER A 131 -21.47 -0.03 -2.99
CA SER A 131 -21.31 -1.26 -3.79
C SER A 131 -19.85 -1.44 -4.23
N VAL A 132 -19.46 -2.70 -4.47
CA VAL A 132 -18.19 -3.03 -5.10
C VAL A 132 -18.44 -3.99 -6.26
N THR A 133 -17.85 -3.68 -7.42
CA THR A 133 -17.80 -4.58 -8.56
C THR A 133 -16.34 -4.89 -8.86
N TYR A 134 -15.95 -6.16 -8.74
CA TYR A 134 -14.58 -6.63 -9.02
C TYR A 134 -14.45 -7.13 -10.46
N HIS A 135 -13.46 -6.58 -11.17
CA HIS A 135 -13.13 -6.90 -12.55
C HIS A 135 -11.74 -7.54 -12.63
N LEU A 136 -11.66 -8.71 -13.28
CA LEU A 136 -10.40 -9.35 -13.63
C LEU A 136 -9.99 -8.84 -15.02
N GLU A 137 -9.37 -7.69 -15.07
CA GLU A 137 -9.00 -7.02 -16.32
C GLU A 137 -7.78 -6.12 -16.12
N ASP A 138 -6.97 -5.97 -17.17
CA ASP A 138 -5.85 -5.02 -17.18
C ASP A 138 -6.36 -3.60 -17.42
N VAL A 139 -6.45 -2.84 -16.35
CA VAL A 139 -6.92 -1.44 -16.38
C VAL A 139 -6.06 -0.54 -17.28
N SER A 140 -4.79 -0.89 -17.50
CA SER A 140 -3.89 -0.11 -18.35
C SER A 140 -4.27 -0.12 -19.83
N GLU A 141 -5.12 -1.04 -20.26
CA GLU A 141 -5.59 -1.18 -21.65
C GLU A 141 -7.02 -0.68 -21.84
N LEU A 142 -7.76 -0.48 -20.76
CA LEU A 142 -9.17 -0.15 -20.81
C LEU A 142 -9.43 1.30 -21.20
N ASN A 143 -10.55 1.51 -21.89
CA ASN A 143 -11.14 2.84 -22.01
C ASN A 143 -11.90 3.14 -20.71
N LEU A 144 -11.34 4.03 -19.89
CA LEU A 144 -11.92 4.41 -18.60
C LEU A 144 -13.16 5.31 -18.74
N GLY A 145 -13.43 5.82 -19.96
CA GLY A 145 -14.51 6.78 -20.22
C GLY A 145 -14.09 8.23 -19.96
N VAL A 146 -15.07 9.13 -20.08
CA VAL A 146 -14.86 10.56 -19.83
C VAL A 146 -15.82 11.01 -18.74
N ASP A 147 -15.31 11.79 -17.78
CA ASP A 147 -16.08 12.39 -16.68
C ASP A 147 -16.99 11.38 -15.94
N LYS A 148 -16.49 10.16 -15.76
CA LYS A 148 -17.24 9.02 -15.23
C LYS A 148 -17.10 8.90 -13.72
N TYR A 149 -15.92 9.16 -13.16
CA TYR A 149 -15.59 8.91 -11.77
C TYR A 149 -15.48 10.19 -10.94
N ASP A 150 -15.98 10.15 -9.72
CA ASP A 150 -15.79 11.21 -8.73
C ASP A 150 -14.39 11.11 -8.10
N ALA A 151 -13.85 9.89 -8.00
CA ALA A 151 -12.48 9.65 -7.57
C ALA A 151 -11.85 8.46 -8.31
N VAL A 152 -10.52 8.51 -8.45
CA VAL A 152 -9.67 7.39 -8.89
C VAL A 152 -8.64 7.12 -7.80
N SER A 153 -8.49 5.88 -7.43
CA SER A 153 -7.73 5.39 -6.29
C SER A 153 -6.78 4.28 -6.73
N GLY A 154 -5.59 4.22 -6.14
CA GLY A 154 -4.66 3.11 -6.30
C GLY A 154 -3.70 3.08 -5.11
N TRP A 155 -3.73 1.99 -4.36
CA TRP A 155 -2.84 1.78 -3.22
C TRP A 155 -1.74 0.81 -3.62
N SER A 156 -0.50 1.31 -3.72
CA SER A 156 0.67 0.56 -4.22
C SER A 156 0.42 -0.05 -5.61
N ALA A 157 -0.12 0.77 -6.53
CA ALA A 157 -0.60 0.27 -7.82
C ALA A 157 -0.16 1.10 -9.04
N PHE A 158 -0.07 2.42 -8.93
CA PHE A 158 0.22 3.26 -10.10
C PHE A 158 1.63 3.02 -10.64
N HIS A 159 2.59 2.70 -9.78
CA HIS A 159 3.96 2.41 -10.20
C HIS A 159 4.10 1.09 -11.00
N HIS A 160 3.08 0.22 -10.98
CA HIS A 160 3.04 -0.99 -11.84
C HIS A 160 2.49 -0.71 -13.24
N MET A 161 1.96 0.49 -13.53
CA MET A 161 1.43 0.77 -14.87
C MET A 161 2.54 0.82 -15.92
N PRO A 162 2.38 0.21 -17.10
CA PRO A 162 3.43 0.14 -18.14
C PRO A 162 3.97 1.49 -18.57
N ASP A 163 3.11 2.49 -18.68
CA ASP A 163 3.42 3.88 -19.02
C ASP A 163 2.59 4.79 -18.12
N VAL A 164 3.19 5.22 -17.02
CA VAL A 164 2.51 6.04 -16.01
C VAL A 164 1.98 7.35 -16.59
N PRO A 165 2.74 8.15 -17.37
CA PRO A 165 2.24 9.37 -17.95
C PRO A 165 1.01 9.16 -18.85
N VAL A 166 1.05 8.17 -19.73
CA VAL A 166 -0.07 7.84 -20.64
C VAL A 166 -1.28 7.34 -19.84
N PHE A 167 -1.06 6.50 -18.84
CA PHE A 167 -2.14 6.01 -17.99
C PHE A 167 -2.80 7.14 -17.20
N MET A 168 -2.02 8.04 -16.63
CA MET A 168 -2.51 9.20 -15.88
C MET A 168 -3.27 10.20 -16.75
N GLU A 169 -2.97 10.27 -18.04
CA GLU A 169 -3.80 11.03 -19.00
C GLU A 169 -5.21 10.46 -19.10
N ARG A 170 -5.33 9.12 -19.17
CA ARG A 170 -6.64 8.44 -19.18
C ARG A 170 -7.38 8.65 -17.86
N VAL A 171 -6.67 8.58 -16.73
CA VAL A 171 -7.23 8.89 -15.40
C VAL A 171 -7.76 10.33 -15.37
N PHE A 172 -7.00 11.29 -15.90
CA PHE A 172 -7.44 12.68 -15.97
C PHE A 172 -8.74 12.84 -16.75
N HIS A 173 -8.86 12.19 -17.90
CA HIS A 173 -10.10 12.22 -18.69
C HIS A 173 -11.26 11.50 -18.02
N ALA A 174 -11.00 10.40 -17.33
CA ALA A 174 -12.03 9.61 -16.64
C ALA A 174 -12.62 10.32 -15.42
N LEU A 175 -11.85 11.21 -14.80
CA LEU A 175 -12.32 11.99 -13.66
C LEU A 175 -13.28 13.09 -14.10
N LYS A 176 -14.36 13.25 -13.34
CA LYS A 176 -15.26 14.41 -13.44
C LYS A 176 -14.50 15.72 -13.14
N PRO A 177 -14.96 16.87 -13.61
CA PRO A 177 -14.43 18.16 -13.18
C PRO A 177 -14.41 18.28 -11.65
N GLY A 178 -13.25 18.64 -11.08
CA GLY A 178 -13.04 18.67 -9.63
C GLY A 178 -12.91 17.31 -8.95
N GLY A 179 -12.92 16.22 -9.71
CA GLY A 179 -12.72 14.85 -9.19
C GLY A 179 -11.33 14.65 -8.60
N ILE A 180 -11.20 13.65 -7.73
CA ILE A 180 -10.01 13.37 -6.93
C ILE A 180 -9.25 12.19 -7.52
N VAL A 181 -7.91 12.30 -7.60
CA VAL A 181 -7.01 11.17 -7.76
C VAL A 181 -6.18 11.01 -6.50
N ALA A 182 -6.08 9.79 -6.00
CA ALA A 182 -5.28 9.47 -4.84
C ALA A 182 -4.40 8.24 -5.10
N THR A 183 -3.15 8.32 -4.67
CA THR A 183 -2.22 7.20 -4.72
C THR A 183 -1.43 7.08 -3.43
N MET A 184 -1.07 5.86 -3.07
CA MET A 184 0.01 5.56 -2.15
C MET A 184 0.98 4.66 -2.90
N ASP A 185 2.22 5.10 -3.02
CA ASP A 185 3.25 4.37 -3.73
C ASP A 185 4.55 4.32 -2.93
N ASP A 186 5.29 3.22 -3.11
CA ASP A 186 6.54 2.97 -2.42
C ASP A 186 7.69 3.73 -3.08
N MET A 187 8.51 4.40 -2.27
CA MET A 187 9.68 5.14 -2.70
C MET A 187 10.95 4.31 -2.45
N PRO A 188 11.96 4.39 -3.33
CA PRO A 188 13.24 3.74 -3.07
C PRO A 188 13.87 4.25 -1.76
N ARG A 189 14.32 3.33 -0.91
CA ARG A 189 15.01 3.67 0.35
C ARG A 189 16.43 4.09 0.10
N GLY A 190 16.83 5.21 0.70
CA GLY A 190 18.21 5.65 0.72
C GLY A 190 19.06 4.91 1.75
N ARG A 191 20.38 5.13 1.70
CA ARG A 191 21.31 4.52 2.68
C ARG A 191 21.08 5.00 4.11
N LEU A 192 20.62 6.24 4.29
CA LEU A 192 20.31 6.79 5.60
C LEU A 192 19.11 6.07 6.22
N GLU A 193 18.04 5.90 5.46
CA GLU A 193 16.82 5.20 5.89
C GLU A 193 17.14 3.74 6.26
N GLN A 194 17.91 3.05 5.44
CA GLN A 194 18.37 1.69 5.73
C GLN A 194 19.22 1.63 6.99
N GLY A 195 20.14 2.60 7.17
CA GLY A 195 20.96 2.70 8.38
C GLY A 195 20.13 2.92 9.65
N LEU A 196 19.13 3.79 9.58
CA LEU A 196 18.19 4.03 10.69
C LEU A 196 17.32 2.79 10.97
N GLU A 197 16.85 2.07 9.94
CA GLU A 197 16.12 0.82 10.10
C GLU A 197 16.93 -0.20 10.91
N TYR A 198 18.20 -0.43 10.52
CA TYR A 198 19.08 -1.33 11.26
C TYR A 198 19.38 -0.85 12.68
N PHE A 199 19.57 0.45 12.87
CA PHE A 199 19.77 1.04 14.20
C PHE A 199 18.59 0.76 15.11
N PHE A 200 17.34 1.02 14.67
CA PHE A 200 16.16 0.75 15.45
C PHE A 200 15.90 -0.75 15.63
N GLU A 201 16.16 -1.58 14.62
CA GLU A 201 16.08 -3.03 14.77
C GLU A 201 17.10 -3.56 15.80
N PHE A 202 18.27 -2.91 15.92
CA PHE A 202 19.30 -3.25 16.91
C PHE A 202 18.88 -2.87 18.33
N ILE A 203 18.43 -1.63 18.56
CA ILE A 203 18.16 -1.14 19.92
C ILE A 203 16.82 -1.66 20.50
N LEU A 204 15.81 -1.88 19.65
CA LEU A 204 14.51 -2.37 20.11
C LEU A 204 14.56 -3.88 20.42
N PRO A 205 13.91 -4.35 21.47
CA PRO A 205 13.71 -5.78 21.65
C PRO A 205 12.77 -6.31 20.55
N THR A 206 13.23 -7.31 19.79
CA THR A 206 12.46 -7.91 18.70
C THR A 206 12.37 -9.41 18.87
N TYR A 207 11.29 -10.05 18.38
CA TYR A 207 11.21 -11.50 18.41
C TYR A 207 11.93 -12.18 17.26
N SER A 208 12.33 -11.43 16.25
CA SER A 208 13.03 -11.99 15.09
C SER A 208 14.48 -12.34 15.38
N LEU A 209 15.16 -11.55 16.23
CA LEU A 209 16.57 -11.70 16.55
C LEU A 209 16.83 -11.43 18.04
N SER A 210 17.56 -12.35 18.68
CA SER A 210 18.14 -12.09 20.00
C SER A 210 19.32 -11.10 19.91
N TYR A 211 19.68 -10.44 21.01
CA TYR A 211 20.81 -9.49 21.00
C TYR A 211 22.14 -10.07 20.49
N PRO A 212 22.54 -11.32 20.84
CA PRO A 212 23.73 -11.93 20.24
C PRO A 212 23.63 -12.06 18.71
N GLN A 213 22.45 -12.41 18.18
CA GLN A 213 22.24 -12.48 16.73
C GLN A 213 22.27 -11.11 16.07
N LYS A 214 21.78 -10.06 16.73
CA LYS A 214 21.87 -8.67 16.26
C LYS A 214 23.31 -8.20 16.17
N ILE A 215 24.13 -8.48 17.19
CA ILE A 215 25.57 -8.19 17.19
C ILE A 215 26.25 -8.90 16.02
N GLY A 216 25.95 -10.18 15.81
CA GLY A 216 26.45 -10.95 14.67
C GLY A 216 26.04 -10.34 13.32
N THR A 217 24.80 -9.83 13.22
CA THR A 217 24.31 -9.14 12.01
C THR A 217 25.10 -7.86 11.73
N VAL A 218 25.31 -7.02 12.75
CA VAL A 218 26.09 -5.78 12.62
C VAL A 218 27.53 -6.10 12.21
N PHE A 219 28.15 -7.09 12.84
CA PHE A 219 29.50 -7.53 12.50
C PHE A 219 29.59 -8.01 11.04
N ASN A 220 28.63 -8.77 10.56
CA ASN A 220 28.56 -9.24 9.18
C ASN A 220 28.34 -8.10 8.17
N LEU A 221 27.57 -7.08 8.53
CA LEU A 221 27.40 -5.87 7.72
C LEU A 221 28.71 -5.08 7.62
N LEU A 222 29.39 -4.85 8.75
CA LEU A 222 30.65 -4.11 8.80
C LEU A 222 31.80 -4.83 8.07
N THR A 223 31.78 -6.16 8.07
CA THR A 223 32.81 -6.98 7.37
C THR A 223 32.45 -7.29 5.92
N GLY A 224 31.32 -6.76 5.40
CA GLY A 224 30.86 -7.02 4.03
C GLY A 224 30.39 -8.46 3.77
N LYS A 225 30.29 -9.29 4.81
CA LYS A 225 29.80 -10.69 4.70
C LYS A 225 28.29 -10.78 4.50
N ARG A 226 27.57 -9.71 4.77
CA ARG A 226 26.12 -9.59 4.53
C ARG A 226 25.87 -8.32 3.74
N LYS A 227 25.14 -8.44 2.63
CA LYS A 227 24.58 -7.27 1.93
C LYS A 227 23.36 -6.75 2.69
N TYR A 228 23.03 -5.49 2.46
CA TYR A 228 21.74 -4.95 2.86
C TYR A 228 20.61 -5.84 2.28
N ARG A 229 19.46 -5.84 2.95
CA ARG A 229 18.31 -6.63 2.53
C ARG A 229 17.93 -6.21 1.11
N GLU A 230 17.93 -7.16 0.19
CA GLU A 230 17.44 -6.92 -1.17
C GLU A 230 15.93 -6.71 -1.09
N GLU A 231 15.45 -5.62 -1.63
CA GLU A 231 14.02 -5.38 -1.81
C GLU A 231 13.52 -6.35 -2.88
N ILE A 232 12.35 -6.95 -2.65
CA ILE A 232 11.72 -7.83 -3.63
C ILE A 232 10.85 -6.92 -4.49
N PHE A 233 11.24 -6.76 -5.73
CA PHE A 233 10.49 -6.03 -6.74
C PHE A 233 9.63 -6.98 -7.56
N SER A 234 8.50 -6.49 -8.03
CA SER A 234 7.72 -7.19 -9.03
C SER A 234 8.41 -7.13 -10.40
N PRO A 235 8.06 -8.01 -11.35
CA PRO A 235 8.63 -7.97 -12.69
C PRO A 235 8.47 -6.61 -13.39
N MET A 236 7.36 -5.91 -13.16
CA MET A 236 7.11 -4.58 -13.73
C MET A 236 7.99 -3.52 -13.09
N GLU A 237 8.19 -3.56 -11.78
CA GLU A 237 9.07 -2.64 -11.04
C GLU A 237 10.53 -2.83 -11.44
N GLU A 238 11.00 -4.09 -11.61
CA GLU A 238 12.35 -4.37 -12.08
C GLU A 238 12.61 -3.83 -13.49
N ALA A 239 11.60 -3.89 -14.35
CA ALA A 239 11.70 -3.38 -15.72
C ALA A 239 11.73 -1.85 -15.80
N LYS A 240 11.26 -1.17 -14.76
CA LYS A 240 11.13 0.29 -14.71
C LYS A 240 11.91 0.85 -13.53
N HIS A 241 13.01 1.42 -13.77
CA HIS A 241 13.93 1.87 -12.71
C HIS A 241 13.42 3.02 -11.81
N SER A 242 12.26 3.64 -12.04
CA SER A 242 11.67 4.69 -11.15
C SER A 242 10.33 5.25 -11.65
N ALA A 243 9.22 4.55 -11.46
CA ALA A 243 7.89 5.06 -11.83
C ALA A 243 7.33 6.12 -10.84
N VAL A 244 7.86 6.18 -9.62
CA VAL A 244 7.27 7.05 -8.56
C VAL A 244 7.58 8.52 -8.77
N ASP A 245 8.75 8.85 -9.30
CA ASP A 245 9.08 10.24 -9.67
C ASP A 245 8.19 10.71 -10.84
N GLU A 246 7.89 9.81 -11.80
CA GLU A 246 6.96 10.08 -12.90
C GLU A 246 5.55 10.36 -12.41
N ILE A 247 5.05 9.61 -11.42
CA ILE A 247 3.75 9.85 -10.78
C ILE A 247 3.71 11.26 -10.17
N ALA A 248 4.74 11.63 -9.41
CA ALA A 248 4.83 12.93 -8.76
C ALA A 248 4.85 14.09 -9.79
N ASP A 249 5.56 13.92 -10.89
CA ASP A 249 5.65 14.92 -11.96
C ASP A 249 4.32 15.10 -12.65
N VAL A 250 3.61 14.02 -12.96
CA VAL A 250 2.26 14.11 -13.57
C VAL A 250 1.27 14.77 -12.62
N PHE A 251 1.30 14.44 -11.33
CA PHE A 251 0.44 15.07 -10.33
C PHE A 251 0.67 16.59 -10.28
N ASN A 252 1.92 17.03 -10.23
CA ASN A 252 2.26 18.45 -10.16
C ASN A 252 1.85 19.21 -11.42
N ASN A 253 1.97 18.59 -12.58
CA ASN A 253 1.72 19.26 -13.87
C ASN A 253 0.23 19.36 -14.20
N LYS A 254 -0.54 18.30 -13.99
CA LYS A 254 -1.93 18.19 -14.46
C LYS A 254 -2.98 18.41 -13.39
N PHE A 255 -2.64 18.17 -12.15
CA PHE A 255 -3.57 18.22 -11.02
C PHE A 255 -3.20 19.33 -10.04
N GLU A 256 -4.15 19.72 -9.22
CA GLU A 256 -3.91 20.52 -8.01
C GLU A 256 -3.60 19.57 -6.86
N VAL A 257 -2.35 19.50 -6.42
CA VAL A 257 -1.95 18.64 -5.30
C VAL A 257 -2.54 19.22 -4.00
N ILE A 258 -3.39 18.43 -3.34
CA ILE A 258 -4.06 18.80 -2.09
C ILE A 258 -3.27 18.27 -0.89
N LEU A 259 -2.75 17.05 -1.00
CA LEU A 259 -2.04 16.35 0.06
C LEU A 259 -0.83 15.62 -0.51
N SER A 260 0.29 15.73 0.19
CA SER A 260 1.48 14.90 -0.06
C SER A 260 2.10 14.56 1.28
N LEU A 261 1.90 13.32 1.73
CA LEU A 261 2.44 12.79 2.97
C LEU A 261 3.53 11.77 2.66
N ARG A 262 4.64 11.87 3.40
CA ARG A 262 5.73 10.89 3.37
C ARG A 262 5.85 10.28 4.75
N HIS A 263 5.96 8.96 4.82
CA HIS A 263 6.05 8.24 6.08
C HIS A 263 6.76 6.89 5.90
N ASN A 264 6.94 6.16 7.00
CA ASN A 264 7.55 4.83 7.02
C ASN A 264 8.95 4.76 6.40
N ALA A 265 9.78 5.81 6.60
CA ALA A 265 11.13 5.85 6.03
C ALA A 265 12.00 4.67 6.50
N PHE A 266 11.91 4.32 7.80
CA PHE A 266 12.74 3.27 8.41
C PHE A 266 12.01 2.46 9.47
N VAL A 267 10.71 2.68 9.70
CA VAL A 267 10.01 2.14 10.86
C VAL A 267 9.24 0.85 10.60
N GLY A 268 8.88 0.54 9.36
CA GLY A 268 8.01 -0.58 9.03
C GLY A 268 8.49 -1.89 9.68
N THR A 269 9.66 -2.37 9.31
CA THR A 269 10.22 -3.64 9.82
C THR A 269 10.53 -3.60 11.32
N PRO A 270 11.27 -2.61 11.87
CA PRO A 270 11.60 -2.60 13.29
C PRO A 270 10.38 -2.55 14.20
N VAL A 271 9.41 -1.70 13.87
CA VAL A 271 8.22 -1.47 14.71
C VAL A 271 7.32 -2.70 14.73
N MET A 272 7.08 -3.31 13.56
CA MET A 272 6.26 -4.53 13.48
C MET A 272 6.86 -5.71 14.26
N ARG A 273 8.15 -5.69 14.56
CA ARG A 273 8.86 -6.77 15.25
C ARG A 273 9.10 -6.55 16.73
N ILE A 274 8.66 -5.43 17.29
CA ILE A 274 8.87 -5.15 18.73
C ILE A 274 8.25 -6.26 19.57
N SER A 275 9.06 -6.83 20.47
CA SER A 275 8.65 -7.83 21.45
C SER A 275 8.42 -7.21 22.83
N GLY A 276 7.65 -7.90 23.68
CA GLY A 276 7.34 -7.48 25.03
C GLY A 276 5.83 -7.41 25.29
N SER A 277 5.45 -6.74 26.39
CA SER A 277 4.03 -6.52 26.68
C SER A 277 3.40 -5.55 25.66
N ASP A 278 2.11 -5.69 25.42
CA ASP A 278 1.40 -4.82 24.47
C ASP A 278 1.54 -3.32 24.80
N GLY A 279 1.49 -2.99 26.11
CA GLY A 279 1.71 -1.62 26.55
C GLY A 279 3.08 -1.06 26.14
N PHE A 280 4.14 -1.83 26.32
CA PHE A 280 5.49 -1.47 25.92
C PHE A 280 5.61 -1.40 24.38
N ARG A 281 5.13 -2.40 23.66
CA ARG A 281 5.18 -2.48 22.20
C ARG A 281 4.54 -1.24 21.55
N TYR A 282 3.32 -0.91 21.98
CA TYR A 282 2.61 0.23 21.40
C TYR A 282 3.21 1.59 21.81
N ALA A 283 3.74 1.71 23.04
CA ALA A 283 4.42 2.92 23.45
C ALA A 283 5.71 3.14 22.65
N ALA A 284 6.55 2.11 22.54
CA ALA A 284 7.79 2.15 21.75
C ALA A 284 7.50 2.45 20.26
N ALA A 285 6.49 1.79 19.68
CA ALA A 285 6.06 2.02 18.32
C ALA A 285 5.68 3.49 18.09
N ARG A 286 4.84 4.09 18.95
CA ARG A 286 4.45 5.50 18.82
C ARG A 286 5.64 6.45 18.86
N VAL A 287 6.61 6.20 19.75
CA VAL A 287 7.82 7.03 19.84
C VAL A 287 8.62 6.94 18.54
N VAL A 288 8.89 5.72 18.06
CA VAL A 288 9.72 5.51 16.86
C VAL A 288 9.02 6.05 15.61
N VAL A 289 7.72 5.80 15.45
CA VAL A 289 6.92 6.36 14.35
C VAL A 289 6.82 7.89 14.44
N GLY A 290 6.76 8.44 15.66
CA GLY A 290 6.80 9.90 15.88
C GLY A 290 8.12 10.51 15.39
N ILE A 291 9.25 9.87 15.67
CA ILE A 291 10.57 10.26 15.16
C ILE A 291 10.61 10.20 13.64
N ASP A 292 10.15 9.10 13.05
CA ASP A 292 10.11 8.91 11.59
C ASP A 292 9.32 10.04 10.91
N ARG A 293 8.10 10.27 11.36
CA ARG A 293 7.22 11.31 10.81
C ARG A 293 7.82 12.71 10.95
N PHE A 294 8.49 12.99 12.06
CA PHE A 294 9.18 14.24 12.28
C PHE A 294 10.36 14.43 11.31
N LEU A 295 11.19 13.40 11.12
CA LEU A 295 12.30 13.43 10.18
C LEU A 295 11.84 13.52 8.73
N CYS A 296 10.76 12.82 8.36
CA CYS A 296 10.10 12.95 7.06
C CYS A 296 9.60 14.39 6.82
N LYS A 297 8.96 14.99 7.83
CA LYS A 297 8.46 16.38 7.75
C LYS A 297 9.57 17.41 7.56
N LEU A 298 10.73 17.17 8.16
CA LEU A 298 11.92 18.02 7.99
C LEU A 298 12.66 17.78 6.66
N GLY A 299 12.28 16.74 5.89
CA GLY A 299 12.95 16.35 4.66
C GLY A 299 14.34 15.70 4.89
N ILE A 300 14.66 15.30 6.13
CA ILE A 300 15.92 14.62 6.47
C ILE A 300 15.92 13.19 5.91
N VAL A 301 14.77 12.51 5.96
CA VAL A 301 14.53 11.22 5.32
C VAL A 301 13.42 11.35 4.27
N ARG A 302 13.46 10.51 3.24
CA ARG A 302 12.54 10.64 2.10
C ARG A 302 11.15 10.08 2.37
N GLY A 303 11.01 9.15 3.32
CA GLY A 303 9.84 8.30 3.47
C GLY A 303 9.87 7.14 2.47
N PHE A 304 9.52 5.95 2.92
CA PHE A 304 9.37 4.79 2.01
C PHE A 304 8.02 4.81 1.31
N GLU A 305 6.98 5.25 2.00
CA GLU A 305 5.63 5.37 1.46
C GLU A 305 5.27 6.85 1.24
N ARG A 306 4.66 7.13 0.10
CA ARG A 306 4.18 8.46 -0.24
C ARG A 306 2.71 8.41 -0.61
N VAL A 307 1.88 9.05 0.22
CA VAL A 307 0.47 9.29 -0.10
C VAL A 307 0.36 10.64 -0.82
N MET A 308 -0.25 10.63 -1.99
CA MET A 308 -0.58 11.83 -2.74
C MET A 308 -2.06 11.87 -3.06
N VAL A 309 -2.66 13.03 -2.84
CA VAL A 309 -4.05 13.32 -3.22
C VAL A 309 -4.06 14.59 -4.04
N ALA A 310 -4.70 14.55 -5.18
CA ALA A 310 -4.80 15.71 -6.05
C ALA A 310 -6.19 15.81 -6.69
N ARG A 311 -6.54 17.02 -7.11
CA ARG A 311 -7.81 17.35 -7.75
C ARG A 311 -7.61 17.63 -9.22
N LYS A 312 -8.51 17.15 -10.08
CA LYS A 312 -8.55 17.52 -11.48
C LYS A 312 -8.78 19.04 -11.59
N LYS A 313 -7.83 19.73 -12.21
CA LYS A 313 -7.99 21.16 -12.53
C LYS A 313 -9.19 21.33 -13.46
N ALA A 314 -9.98 22.39 -13.23
CA ALA A 314 -11.15 22.71 -14.04
C ALA A 314 -10.76 23.06 -15.48
#